data_9334bce88bcea7c57c8241d4c830b484
#
_entry.id   9334bce88bcea7c57c8241d4c830b484
#
_cell.length_a   1.000
_cell.length_b   1.000
_cell.length_c   1.000
_cell.angle_alpha   90.00
_cell.angle_beta   90.00
_cell.angle_gamma   90.00
#
_symmetry.space_group_name_H-M   'P 1'
#
loop_
_entity.id
_entity.type
_entity.pdbx_description
1 polymer ?
#
loop_
_entity_poly.entity_id
_entity_poly.type
_entity_poly.pdbx_seq_one_letter_code
_entity_poly.pdbx_strand_id
1 'polypeptide(L)'
;MRKRLTAFLTALFLLLSGAAAWADYTEWKDSSYPFSAAKTIYLDQVDTAQVENLSPVEEWKLKDTFYRKISKIKDITILIKEPKPEGHLASGTGTEDALIGGSDTAIHQEAIEKGADIYILPRITTWQTDSYLVPAHTEWRNREIRDAWRDKDGRWHEYYRTITYPEYVPDYWVPYAEVTVTFEWYDTKTGSLIASSEDKRLRASETHPEDLYGRIVDRFIKNMKKTLG
;
A
#
# COMPACT_ATOMS: atom_id res chain seq x y z
N MET A 1 -41.68 -4.37 11.67
CA MET A 1 -40.39 -3.70 12.07
C MET A 1 -39.28 -4.68 12.42
N ARG A 2 -39.49 -5.83 13.08
CA ARG A 2 -38.43 -6.78 13.47
C ARG A 2 -37.63 -7.41 12.32
N LYS A 3 -38.22 -7.64 11.13
CA LYS A 3 -37.51 -8.25 9.97
C LYS A 3 -36.48 -7.32 9.30
N ARG A 4 -36.62 -5.98 9.44
CA ARG A 4 -35.64 -5.04 8.86
C ARG A 4 -34.43 -4.83 9.75
N LEU A 5 -34.58 -4.99 11.07
CA LEU A 5 -33.48 -4.86 12.03
C LEU A 5 -32.51 -6.05 11.95
N THR A 6 -33.03 -7.27 11.72
CA THR A 6 -32.21 -8.47 11.54
C THR A 6 -31.38 -8.42 10.27
N ALA A 7 -31.93 -7.91 9.17
CA ALA A 7 -31.19 -7.76 7.91
C ALA A 7 -30.04 -6.72 8.02
N PHE A 8 -30.25 -5.67 8.80
CA PHE A 8 -29.21 -4.63 9.04
C PHE A 8 -28.06 -5.14 9.91
N LEU A 9 -28.37 -5.93 10.94
CA LEU A 9 -27.37 -6.56 11.81
C LEU A 9 -26.55 -7.62 11.05
N THR A 10 -27.16 -8.40 10.17
CA THR A 10 -26.45 -9.41 9.36
C THR A 10 -25.54 -8.75 8.32
N ALA A 11 -25.96 -7.64 7.71
CA ALA A 11 -25.12 -6.87 6.77
C ALA A 11 -23.93 -6.20 7.48
N LEU A 12 -24.11 -5.73 8.71
CA LEU A 12 -23.04 -5.15 9.51
C LEU A 12 -22.01 -6.19 9.95
N PHE A 13 -22.44 -7.44 10.23
CA PHE A 13 -21.53 -8.53 10.61
C PHE A 13 -20.74 -9.06 9.40
N LEU A 14 -21.31 -9.06 8.19
CA LEU A 14 -20.61 -9.44 6.97
C LEU A 14 -19.52 -8.42 6.55
N LEU A 15 -19.64 -7.16 7.00
CA LEU A 15 -18.63 -6.14 6.79
C LEU A 15 -17.42 -6.28 7.74
N LEU A 16 -17.59 -7.00 8.86
CA LEU A 16 -16.53 -7.21 9.87
C LEU A 16 -15.73 -8.51 9.65
N SER A 17 -16.22 -9.43 8.82
CA SER A 17 -15.55 -10.71 8.54
C SER A 17 -14.77 -10.75 7.23
N GLY A 18 -14.81 -9.68 6.42
CA GLY A 18 -13.91 -9.53 5.28
C GLY A 18 -12.52 -9.18 5.77
N ALA A 19 -11.51 -9.94 5.36
CA ALA A 19 -10.11 -9.59 5.57
C ALA A 19 -9.94 -8.09 5.27
N ALA A 20 -9.79 -7.28 6.32
CA ALA A 20 -9.80 -5.83 6.20
C ALA A 20 -8.56 -5.38 5.43
N ALA A 21 -8.72 -5.22 4.12
CA ALA A 21 -7.76 -4.50 3.31
C ALA A 21 -8.12 -3.01 3.42
N TRP A 22 -7.37 -2.28 4.20
CA TRP A 22 -7.53 -0.83 4.32
C TRP A 22 -6.56 -0.18 3.35
N ALA A 23 -7.09 0.66 2.48
CA ALA A 23 -6.30 1.55 1.65
C ALA A 23 -6.79 2.97 1.91
N ASP A 24 -5.97 3.75 2.56
CA ASP A 24 -6.19 5.18 2.72
C ASP A 24 -5.31 5.93 1.72
N TYR A 25 -5.89 6.89 1.04
CA TYR A 25 -5.19 7.70 0.06
C TYR A 25 -5.60 9.15 0.23
N THR A 26 -4.62 9.98 0.55
CA THR A 26 -4.79 11.43 0.63
C THR A 26 -3.98 12.10 -0.47
N GLU A 27 -4.51 13.18 -1.02
CA GLU A 27 -3.86 13.95 -2.07
C GLU A 27 -4.18 15.43 -1.90
N TRP A 28 -3.14 16.24 -2.01
CA TRP A 28 -3.24 17.69 -2.09
C TRP A 28 -2.48 18.18 -3.33
N LYS A 29 -3.04 19.19 -4.01
CA LYS A 29 -2.43 19.86 -5.16
C LYS A 29 -2.69 21.34 -5.09
N ASP A 30 -1.67 22.12 -5.42
CA ASP A 30 -1.83 23.54 -5.66
C ASP A 30 -2.61 23.74 -6.96
N SER A 31 -3.84 24.27 -6.84
CA SER A 31 -4.72 24.52 -7.99
C SER A 31 -4.21 25.61 -8.92
N SER A 32 -3.29 26.45 -8.45
CA SER A 32 -2.69 27.53 -9.24
C SER A 32 -1.50 27.08 -10.11
N TYR A 33 -0.94 25.90 -9.82
CA TYR A 33 0.21 25.39 -10.56
C TYR A 33 -0.22 24.72 -11.88
N PRO A 34 0.40 25.10 -13.02
CA PRO A 34 0.02 24.60 -14.33
C PRO A 34 0.71 23.22 -14.61
N PHE A 35 0.25 22.15 -13.97
CA PHE A 35 0.84 20.81 -14.10
C PHE A 35 0.98 20.33 -15.55
N SER A 36 0.01 20.63 -16.41
CA SER A 36 0.02 20.26 -17.83
C SER A 36 1.07 20.99 -18.66
N ALA A 37 1.67 22.05 -18.14
CA ALA A 37 2.77 22.77 -18.79
C ALA A 37 4.15 22.15 -18.49
N ALA A 38 4.25 21.32 -17.46
CA ALA A 38 5.49 20.64 -17.10
C ALA A 38 5.83 19.58 -18.15
N LYS A 39 7.05 19.64 -18.69
CA LYS A 39 7.52 18.73 -19.74
C LYS A 39 8.52 17.71 -19.24
N THR A 40 9.28 18.08 -18.23
CA THR A 40 10.37 17.28 -17.69
C THR A 40 10.25 17.13 -16.19
N ILE A 41 10.21 15.90 -15.72
CA ILE A 41 10.10 15.55 -14.32
C ILE A 41 11.40 14.87 -13.90
N TYR A 42 11.98 15.34 -12.80
CA TYR A 42 13.02 14.62 -12.11
C TYR A 42 12.42 13.80 -10.98
N LEU A 43 12.64 12.49 -11.01
CA LEU A 43 12.14 11.57 -10.01
C LEU A 43 13.33 10.97 -9.26
N ASP A 44 13.39 11.26 -7.98
CA ASP A 44 14.46 10.73 -7.14
C ASP A 44 14.28 9.25 -6.83
N GLN A 45 15.33 8.67 -6.27
CA GLN A 45 15.25 7.33 -5.68
C GLN A 45 14.30 7.36 -4.48
N VAL A 46 13.70 6.21 -4.21
CA VAL A 46 12.84 6.06 -3.03
C VAL A 46 13.67 6.23 -1.77
N ASP A 47 13.30 7.22 -0.96
CA ASP A 47 13.88 7.44 0.36
C ASP A 47 13.31 6.41 1.35
N THR A 48 14.19 5.67 1.99
CA THR A 48 13.89 4.61 2.97
C THR A 48 14.43 4.92 4.36
N ALA A 49 14.97 6.14 4.57
CA ALA A 49 15.66 6.52 5.81
C ALA A 49 14.77 6.43 7.08
N GLN A 50 13.44 6.47 6.92
CA GLN A 50 12.49 6.35 8.03
C GLN A 50 12.09 4.90 8.33
N VAL A 51 12.55 3.95 7.53
CA VAL A 51 12.22 2.53 7.70
C VAL A 51 13.29 1.85 8.53
N GLU A 52 12.91 1.42 9.73
CA GLU A 52 13.78 0.61 10.57
C GLU A 52 13.82 -0.84 10.06
N ASN A 53 14.98 -1.48 10.19
CA ASN A 53 15.19 -2.91 9.90
C ASN A 53 15.02 -3.36 8.43
N LEU A 54 15.09 -2.45 7.48
CA LEU A 54 15.14 -2.82 6.06
C LEU A 54 16.56 -3.30 5.71
N SER A 55 16.66 -4.53 5.21
CA SER A 55 17.96 -5.03 4.77
C SER A 55 18.41 -4.32 3.48
N PRO A 56 19.74 -4.18 3.23
CA PRO A 56 20.24 -3.56 2.00
C PRO A 56 19.71 -4.22 0.71
N VAL A 57 19.45 -5.53 0.75
CA VAL A 57 18.88 -6.27 -0.38
C VAL A 57 17.42 -5.90 -0.62
N GLU A 58 16.63 -5.74 0.44
CA GLU A 58 15.24 -5.32 0.34
C GLU A 58 15.15 -3.87 -0.14
N GLU A 59 15.96 -3.00 0.43
CA GLU A 59 16.05 -1.61 0.00
C GLU A 59 16.36 -1.49 -1.51
N TRP A 60 17.38 -2.22 -1.97
CA TRP A 60 17.70 -2.26 -3.39
C TRP A 60 16.54 -2.76 -4.24
N LYS A 61 15.85 -3.83 -3.82
CA LYS A 61 14.68 -4.37 -4.52
C LYS A 61 13.54 -3.37 -4.64
N LEU A 62 13.32 -2.56 -3.60
CA LEU A 62 12.29 -1.53 -3.60
C LEU A 62 12.62 -0.42 -4.60
N LYS A 63 13.86 0.09 -4.54
CA LYS A 63 14.38 1.11 -5.47
C LYS A 63 14.36 0.61 -6.92
N ASP A 64 14.80 -0.63 -7.17
CA ASP A 64 14.76 -1.25 -8.49
C ASP A 64 13.33 -1.48 -9.00
N THR A 65 12.40 -1.90 -8.14
CA THR A 65 10.98 -2.06 -8.49
C THR A 65 10.37 -0.74 -8.94
N PHE A 66 10.64 0.35 -8.20
CA PHE A 66 10.20 1.68 -8.56
C PHE A 66 10.79 2.13 -9.90
N TYR A 67 12.10 2.06 -10.04
CA TYR A 67 12.82 2.39 -11.28
C TYR A 67 12.25 1.65 -12.48
N ARG A 68 12.10 0.33 -12.40
CA ARG A 68 11.59 -0.49 -13.51
C ARG A 68 10.13 -0.20 -13.90
N LYS A 69 9.30 0.22 -12.96
CA LYS A 69 7.92 0.60 -13.26
C LYS A 69 7.86 1.97 -13.92
N ILE A 70 8.62 2.92 -13.43
CA ILE A 70 8.66 4.29 -13.95
C ILE A 70 9.33 4.36 -15.32
N SER A 71 10.43 3.65 -15.54
CA SER A 71 11.17 3.65 -16.82
C SER A 71 10.35 3.12 -18.01
N LYS A 72 9.22 2.47 -17.77
CA LYS A 72 8.28 2.03 -18.82
C LYS A 72 7.37 3.16 -19.31
N ILE A 73 7.35 4.30 -18.65
CA ILE A 73 6.53 5.44 -19.05
C ILE A 73 7.22 6.15 -20.22
N LYS A 74 6.49 6.31 -21.32
CA LYS A 74 7.04 6.93 -22.55
C LYS A 74 6.37 8.25 -22.89
N ASP A 75 5.23 8.53 -22.28
CA ASP A 75 4.37 9.67 -22.66
C ASP A 75 4.84 10.99 -22.00
N ILE A 76 5.77 10.92 -21.04
CA ILE A 76 6.27 12.05 -20.27
C ILE A 76 7.79 11.90 -20.19
N THR A 77 8.52 13.01 -20.29
CA THR A 77 9.97 12.99 -20.09
C THR A 77 10.28 12.86 -18.62
N ILE A 78 10.72 11.69 -18.18
CA ILE A 78 11.08 11.42 -16.80
C ILE A 78 12.58 11.15 -16.73
N LEU A 79 13.25 11.97 -15.93
CA LEU A 79 14.63 11.78 -15.52
C LEU A 79 14.59 11.04 -14.19
N ILE A 80 15.02 9.80 -14.17
CA ILE A 80 15.05 8.99 -12.95
C ILE A 80 16.45 8.56 -12.64
N LYS A 81 16.82 8.64 -11.37
CA LYS A 81 18.11 8.17 -10.88
C LYS A 81 18.08 6.65 -10.75
N GLU A 82 18.97 5.98 -11.51
CA GLU A 82 19.09 4.52 -11.44
C GLU A 82 19.63 4.09 -10.07
N PRO A 83 19.01 3.09 -9.41
CA PRO A 83 19.52 2.54 -8.18
C PRO A 83 20.86 1.85 -8.44
N LYS A 84 21.91 2.29 -7.77
CA LYS A 84 23.21 1.60 -7.83
C LYS A 84 23.18 0.43 -6.84
N PRO A 85 23.53 -0.79 -7.26
CA PRO A 85 23.79 -1.85 -6.30
C PRO A 85 24.97 -1.41 -5.45
N GLU A 86 24.76 -1.25 -4.15
CA GLU A 86 25.88 -1.01 -3.23
C GLU A 86 26.79 -2.23 -3.28
N GLY A 87 27.96 -2.03 -3.87
CA GLY A 87 29.00 -3.06 -3.92
C GLY A 87 29.39 -3.44 -2.50
N HIS A 88 29.22 -4.69 -2.14
CA HIS A 88 29.94 -5.27 -1.03
C HIS A 88 31.43 -4.96 -1.20
N LEU A 89 32.03 -4.38 -0.15
CA LEU A 89 33.46 -4.07 0.00
C LEU A 89 33.90 -2.69 -0.47
N ALA A 90 33.62 -1.68 0.36
CA ALA A 90 34.62 -0.69 0.66
C ALA A 90 34.61 -0.49 2.18
N SER A 91 35.39 -1.31 2.88
CA SER A 91 35.94 -0.94 4.19
C SER A 91 36.82 0.29 3.98
N GLY A 92 36.24 1.45 4.17
CA GLY A 92 36.89 2.73 4.06
C GLY A 92 36.33 3.62 5.14
N THR A 93 37.13 3.80 6.20
CA THR A 93 37.01 4.86 7.19
C THR A 93 36.72 6.20 6.51
N GLY A 94 35.46 6.57 6.44
CA GLY A 94 34.98 7.86 5.94
C GLY A 94 34.05 8.45 6.96
N THR A 95 34.56 9.36 7.74
CA THR A 95 33.93 10.39 8.58
C THR A 95 32.41 10.44 8.57
N GLU A 96 31.85 10.14 9.74
CA GLU A 96 30.50 10.50 10.16
C GLU A 96 30.33 12.03 10.10
N ASP A 97 29.89 12.53 8.98
CA ASP A 97 29.34 13.89 8.83
C ASP A 97 28.23 13.89 7.76
N ALA A 98 27.29 12.97 7.89
CA ALA A 98 26.00 13.07 7.19
C ALA A 98 25.03 13.79 8.14
N LEU A 99 25.22 15.09 8.25
CA LEU A 99 24.30 16.01 8.90
C LEU A 99 22.90 15.90 8.28
N ILE A 100 21.96 15.55 9.12
CA ILE A 100 20.53 15.76 8.97
C ILE A 100 20.32 17.20 8.43
N GLY A 101 19.90 17.34 7.17
CA GLY A 101 19.55 18.63 6.56
C GLY A 101 20.20 18.98 5.22
N GLY A 102 21.21 18.24 4.74
CA GLY A 102 21.92 18.57 3.49
C GLY A 102 21.43 17.84 2.24
N SER A 103 20.65 16.80 2.39
CA SER A 103 20.21 15.91 1.30
C SER A 103 19.23 16.60 0.34
N ASP A 104 18.20 17.25 0.86
CA ASP A 104 17.10 17.79 0.03
C ASP A 104 17.58 18.95 -0.88
N THR A 105 18.49 19.79 -0.38
CA THR A 105 19.02 20.91 -1.16
C THR A 105 19.92 20.46 -2.31
N ALA A 106 20.75 19.43 -2.09
CA ALA A 106 21.65 18.90 -3.12
C ALA A 106 20.89 18.17 -4.24
N ILE A 107 19.85 17.44 -3.89
CA ILE A 107 19.02 16.70 -4.86
C ILE A 107 18.18 17.67 -5.68
N HIS A 108 17.64 18.71 -5.06
CA HIS A 108 16.94 19.78 -5.74
C HIS A 108 17.84 20.48 -6.76
N GLN A 109 19.12 20.71 -6.41
CA GLN A 109 20.11 21.27 -7.31
C GLN A 109 20.36 20.40 -8.55
N GLU A 110 20.44 19.07 -8.39
CA GLU A 110 20.60 18.14 -9.51
C GLU A 110 19.39 18.19 -10.47
N ALA A 111 18.18 18.31 -9.95
CA ALA A 111 16.98 18.47 -10.76
C ALA A 111 17.00 19.75 -11.60
N ILE A 112 17.45 20.86 -11.00
CA ILE A 112 17.62 22.15 -11.70
C ILE A 112 18.68 22.03 -12.81
N GLU A 113 19.83 21.46 -12.52
CA GLU A 113 20.92 21.28 -13.48
C GLU A 113 20.51 20.43 -14.68
N LYS A 114 19.65 19.46 -14.47
CA LYS A 114 19.06 18.62 -15.53
C LYS A 114 17.89 19.28 -16.28
N GLY A 115 17.49 20.48 -15.89
CA GLY A 115 16.41 21.22 -16.54
C GLY A 115 15.04 20.65 -16.30
N ALA A 116 14.80 19.99 -15.17
CA ALA A 116 13.48 19.52 -14.81
C ALA A 116 12.56 20.67 -14.40
N ASP A 117 11.28 20.55 -14.73
CA ASP A 117 10.25 21.50 -14.28
C ASP A 117 9.72 21.14 -12.90
N ILE A 118 9.57 19.85 -12.63
CA ILE A 118 9.07 19.29 -11.37
C ILE A 118 10.09 18.30 -10.82
N TYR A 119 10.31 18.36 -9.53
CA TYR A 119 11.06 17.37 -8.75
C TYR A 119 10.08 16.58 -7.87
N ILE A 120 10.19 15.25 -7.88
CA ILE A 120 9.35 14.37 -7.06
C ILE A 120 10.21 13.52 -6.15
N LEU A 121 9.90 13.56 -4.86
CA LEU A 121 10.56 12.78 -3.81
C LEU A 121 9.59 11.70 -3.30
N PRO A 122 9.81 10.42 -3.64
CA PRO A 122 9.10 9.30 -3.03
C PRO A 122 9.77 8.89 -1.72
N ARG A 123 8.99 8.75 -0.65
CA ARG A 123 9.48 8.36 0.69
C ARG A 123 8.62 7.25 1.27
N ILE A 124 9.23 6.18 1.76
CA ILE A 124 8.53 5.15 2.53
C ILE A 124 8.59 5.56 4.00
N THR A 125 7.42 5.75 4.61
CA THR A 125 7.28 6.14 6.02
C THR A 125 6.91 4.97 6.93
N THR A 126 6.30 3.92 6.36
CA THR A 126 5.98 2.68 7.09
C THR A 126 6.26 1.47 6.19
N TRP A 127 6.96 0.50 6.76
CA TRP A 127 7.22 -0.79 6.14
C TRP A 127 7.30 -1.84 7.23
N GLN A 128 6.22 -2.56 7.45
CA GLN A 128 6.18 -3.51 8.55
C GLN A 128 5.32 -4.72 8.25
N THR A 129 5.69 -5.82 8.90
CA THR A 129 4.86 -7.02 9.05
C THR A 129 4.74 -7.32 10.53
N ASP A 130 3.53 -7.63 10.96
CA ASP A 130 3.24 -7.97 12.36
C ASP A 130 2.00 -8.87 12.39
N SER A 131 1.49 -9.15 13.58
CA SER A 131 0.27 -9.91 13.76
C SER A 131 -0.57 -9.33 14.89
N TYR A 132 -1.88 -9.43 14.76
CA TYR A 132 -2.82 -9.06 15.81
C TYR A 132 -3.58 -10.29 16.31
N LEU A 133 -3.91 -10.27 17.59
CA LEU A 133 -4.68 -11.33 18.23
C LEU A 133 -6.17 -11.13 17.94
N VAL A 134 -6.80 -12.12 17.34
CA VAL A 134 -8.26 -12.24 17.31
C VAL A 134 -8.69 -13.00 18.55
N PRO A 135 -9.44 -12.38 19.47
CA PRO A 135 -9.84 -13.04 20.70
C PRO A 135 -10.83 -14.18 20.41
N ALA A 136 -10.84 -15.16 21.29
CA ALA A 136 -11.78 -16.26 21.23
C ALA A 136 -13.24 -15.75 21.16
N HIS A 137 -14.01 -16.32 20.27
CA HIS A 137 -15.40 -15.93 20.02
C HIS A 137 -16.26 -17.09 19.58
N THR A 138 -17.57 -16.87 19.50
CA THR A 138 -18.52 -17.87 19.00
C THR A 138 -19.04 -17.41 17.64
N GLU A 139 -18.89 -18.27 16.64
CA GLU A 139 -19.46 -18.08 15.30
C GLU A 139 -20.73 -18.94 15.14
N TRP A 140 -21.72 -18.40 14.46
CA TRP A 140 -22.89 -19.17 14.06
C TRP A 140 -22.66 -19.76 12.67
N ARG A 141 -22.55 -21.10 12.60
CA ARG A 141 -22.34 -21.82 11.35
C ARG A 141 -23.60 -22.54 10.91
N ASN A 142 -23.75 -22.62 9.59
CA ASN A 142 -24.83 -23.36 8.97
C ASN A 142 -24.31 -24.71 8.49
N ARG A 143 -25.07 -25.76 8.78
CA ARG A 143 -24.82 -27.12 8.29
C ARG A 143 -26.07 -27.69 7.69
N GLU A 144 -25.96 -28.26 6.50
CA GLU A 144 -27.02 -29.09 5.94
C GLU A 144 -26.98 -30.47 6.58
N ILE A 145 -28.12 -30.88 7.11
CA ILE A 145 -28.32 -32.22 7.60
C ILE A 145 -29.37 -32.93 6.76
N ARG A 146 -29.10 -34.18 6.45
CA ARG A 146 -30.07 -35.07 5.83
C ARG A 146 -30.99 -35.57 6.90
N ASP A 147 -32.29 -35.46 6.67
CA ASP A 147 -33.33 -35.93 7.55
C ASP A 147 -34.29 -36.78 6.73
N ALA A 148 -35.09 -37.60 7.42
CA ALA A 148 -36.01 -38.47 6.75
C ALA A 148 -37.32 -38.57 7.55
N TRP A 149 -38.44 -38.62 6.85
CA TRP A 149 -39.71 -38.85 7.43
C TRP A 149 -40.44 -39.99 6.71
N ARG A 150 -41.33 -40.66 7.42
CA ARG A 150 -42.11 -41.77 6.88
C ARG A 150 -43.56 -41.33 6.63
N ASP A 151 -44.05 -41.55 5.44
CA ASP A 151 -45.45 -41.24 5.11
C ASP A 151 -46.41 -42.27 5.69
N LYS A 152 -47.70 -42.00 5.56
CA LYS A 152 -48.78 -42.87 6.03
C LYS A 152 -48.83 -44.24 5.33
N ASP A 153 -48.22 -44.33 4.15
CA ASP A 153 -48.13 -45.58 3.38
C ASP A 153 -46.85 -46.37 3.72
N GLY A 154 -46.08 -45.87 4.69
CA GLY A 154 -44.88 -46.51 5.19
C GLY A 154 -43.61 -46.26 4.38
N ARG A 155 -43.63 -45.34 3.39
CA ARG A 155 -42.47 -44.99 2.55
C ARG A 155 -41.65 -43.94 3.19
N TRP A 156 -40.31 -44.08 3.09
CA TRP A 156 -39.35 -43.08 3.56
C TRP A 156 -39.15 -42.02 2.51
N HIS A 157 -39.17 -40.76 2.97
CA HIS A 157 -38.85 -39.56 2.19
C HIS A 157 -37.68 -38.84 2.85
N GLU A 158 -36.68 -38.51 2.05
CA GLU A 158 -35.50 -37.81 2.50
C GLU A 158 -35.59 -36.34 2.10
N TYR A 159 -35.11 -35.49 2.96
CA TYR A 159 -35.00 -34.07 2.69
C TYR A 159 -33.77 -33.50 3.40
N TYR A 160 -33.27 -32.37 2.90
CA TYR A 160 -32.19 -31.63 3.54
C TYR A 160 -32.77 -30.44 4.26
N ARG A 161 -32.29 -30.20 5.47
CA ARG A 161 -32.56 -28.97 6.20
C ARG A 161 -31.29 -28.34 6.71
N THR A 162 -31.24 -27.02 6.68
CA THR A 162 -30.13 -26.26 7.25
C THR A 162 -30.39 -26.05 8.74
N ILE A 163 -29.44 -26.44 9.56
CA ILE A 163 -29.40 -26.11 10.99
C ILE A 163 -28.31 -25.09 11.22
N THR A 164 -28.59 -24.16 12.11
CA THR A 164 -27.60 -23.18 12.59
C THR A 164 -27.17 -23.61 14.00
N TYR A 165 -25.86 -23.69 14.20
CA TYR A 165 -25.28 -24.06 15.49
C TYR A 165 -24.13 -23.12 15.87
N PRO A 166 -23.91 -22.89 17.16
CA PRO A 166 -22.74 -22.12 17.60
C PRO A 166 -21.48 -22.98 17.52
N GLU A 167 -20.40 -22.43 16.99
CA GLU A 167 -19.07 -23.03 16.99
C GLU A 167 -18.12 -22.11 17.76
N TYR A 168 -17.44 -22.67 18.74
CA TYR A 168 -16.40 -21.92 19.46
C TYR A 168 -15.13 -21.86 18.64
N VAL A 169 -14.66 -20.63 18.35
CA VAL A 169 -13.39 -20.36 17.69
C VAL A 169 -12.42 -19.88 18.77
N PRO A 170 -11.33 -20.62 19.05
CA PRO A 170 -10.30 -20.17 19.98
C PRO A 170 -9.62 -18.89 19.48
N ASP A 171 -8.90 -18.22 20.33
CA ASP A 171 -8.05 -17.10 19.96
C ASP A 171 -6.96 -17.54 18.97
N TYR A 172 -6.67 -16.66 18.01
CA TYR A 172 -5.65 -16.91 16.99
C TYR A 172 -4.99 -15.61 16.51
N TRP A 173 -3.75 -15.71 16.08
CA TRP A 173 -3.00 -14.60 15.52
C TRP A 173 -3.21 -14.49 14.01
N VAL A 174 -3.47 -13.27 13.55
CA VAL A 174 -3.59 -12.96 12.12
C VAL A 174 -2.41 -12.09 11.72
N PRO A 175 -1.54 -12.57 10.81
CA PRO A 175 -0.47 -11.73 10.30
C PRO A 175 -1.05 -10.60 9.44
N TYR A 176 -0.33 -9.46 9.39
CA TYR A 176 -0.64 -8.36 8.48
C TYR A 176 0.63 -7.71 7.97
N ALA A 177 0.51 -7.08 6.81
CA ALA A 177 1.52 -6.20 6.27
C ALA A 177 0.96 -4.78 6.14
N GLU A 178 1.80 -3.77 6.42
CA GLU A 178 1.47 -2.36 6.28
C GLU A 178 2.60 -1.64 5.56
N VAL A 179 2.20 -0.83 4.55
CA VAL A 179 3.11 0.02 3.79
C VAL A 179 2.47 1.38 3.62
N THR A 180 3.24 2.43 3.92
CA THR A 180 2.87 3.82 3.66
C THR A 180 3.97 4.48 2.83
N VAL A 181 3.57 5.12 1.74
CA VAL A 181 4.48 5.89 0.87
C VAL A 181 3.92 7.28 0.65
N THR A 182 4.76 8.28 0.84
CA THR A 182 4.48 9.66 0.49
C THR A 182 5.19 10.03 -0.81
N PHE A 183 4.56 10.90 -1.60
CA PHE A 183 5.14 11.47 -2.81
C PHE A 183 4.99 12.99 -2.72
N GLU A 184 6.10 13.68 -2.62
CA GLU A 184 6.15 15.14 -2.53
C GLU A 184 6.64 15.71 -3.86
N TRP A 185 5.93 16.71 -4.40
CA TRP A 185 6.21 17.31 -5.69
C TRP A 185 6.62 18.76 -5.48
N TYR A 186 7.72 19.14 -6.02
CA TYR A 186 8.28 20.47 -5.89
C TYR A 186 8.48 21.12 -7.25
N ASP A 187 8.13 22.39 -7.36
CA ASP A 187 8.54 23.22 -8.49
C ASP A 187 10.04 23.48 -8.41
N THR A 188 10.80 23.10 -9.42
CA THR A 188 12.27 23.22 -9.41
C THR A 188 12.75 24.67 -9.42
N LYS A 189 11.93 25.62 -9.94
CA LYS A 189 12.29 27.04 -10.04
C LYS A 189 12.15 27.76 -8.71
N THR A 190 11.12 27.44 -7.95
CA THR A 190 10.80 28.12 -6.69
C THR A 190 11.17 27.33 -5.45
N GLY A 191 11.38 26.02 -5.59
CA GLY A 191 11.55 25.09 -4.47
C GLY A 191 10.30 24.85 -3.66
N SER A 192 9.15 25.34 -4.13
CA SER A 192 7.89 25.24 -3.39
C SER A 192 7.25 23.86 -3.58
N LEU A 193 6.65 23.34 -2.52
CA LEU A 193 5.79 22.14 -2.59
C LEU A 193 4.53 22.49 -3.38
N ILE A 194 4.28 21.79 -4.47
CA ILE A 194 3.14 22.01 -5.38
C ILE A 194 2.11 20.88 -5.33
N ALA A 195 2.50 19.69 -4.87
CA ALA A 195 1.56 18.60 -4.59
C ALA A 195 2.16 17.63 -3.59
N SER A 196 1.30 16.96 -2.86
CA SER A 196 1.68 15.83 -2.03
C SER A 196 0.61 14.74 -2.07
N SER A 197 1.01 13.50 -1.95
CA SER A 197 0.08 12.39 -1.77
C SER A 197 0.66 11.34 -0.84
N GLU A 198 -0.21 10.73 -0.05
CA GLU A 198 0.10 9.60 0.81
C GLU A 198 -0.80 8.42 0.44
N ASP A 199 -0.21 7.26 0.23
CA ASP A 199 -0.92 6.00 0.02
C ASP A 199 -0.52 5.04 1.14
N LYS A 200 -1.46 4.80 2.05
CA LYS A 200 -1.32 3.85 3.15
C LYS A 200 -2.10 2.58 2.81
N ARG A 201 -1.46 1.43 2.92
CA ARG A 201 -2.09 0.14 2.71
C ARG A 201 -1.77 -0.82 3.83
N LEU A 202 -2.84 -1.41 4.35
CA LEU A 202 -2.78 -2.49 5.32
C LEU A 202 -3.58 -3.68 4.78
N ARG A 203 -3.04 -4.87 4.89
CA ARG A 203 -3.73 -6.10 4.50
C ARG A 203 -3.50 -7.19 5.53
N ALA A 204 -4.61 -7.67 6.10
CA ALA A 204 -4.62 -8.85 6.95
C ALA A 204 -4.35 -10.13 6.13
N SER A 205 -3.78 -11.13 6.76
CA SER A 205 -3.33 -12.39 6.17
C SER A 205 -2.27 -12.21 5.07
N GLU A 206 -1.57 -11.07 5.08
CA GLU A 206 -0.46 -10.76 4.18
C GLU A 206 0.85 -10.72 4.96
N THR A 207 1.90 -11.26 4.38
CA THR A 207 3.26 -11.25 4.95
C THR A 207 4.28 -10.65 4.01
N HIS A 208 3.84 -10.18 2.82
CA HIS A 208 4.69 -9.64 1.77
C HIS A 208 4.36 -8.17 1.49
N PRO A 209 4.99 -7.22 2.21
CA PRO A 209 4.74 -5.80 2.01
C PRO A 209 5.09 -5.31 0.60
N GLU A 210 5.96 -6.04 -0.13
CA GLU A 210 6.35 -5.73 -1.51
C GLU A 210 5.16 -5.69 -2.47
N ASP A 211 4.15 -6.55 -2.27
CA ASP A 211 2.94 -6.57 -3.09
C ASP A 211 2.09 -5.32 -2.87
N LEU A 212 2.02 -4.84 -1.62
CA LEU A 212 1.34 -3.59 -1.28
C LEU A 212 2.06 -2.40 -1.90
N TYR A 213 3.39 -2.36 -1.76
CA TYR A 213 4.23 -1.34 -2.37
C TYR A 213 4.07 -1.30 -3.89
N GLY A 214 4.10 -2.45 -4.54
CA GLY A 214 3.89 -2.54 -5.98
C GLY A 214 2.59 -1.89 -6.45
N ARG A 215 1.49 -2.06 -5.68
CA ARG A 215 0.18 -1.44 -5.96
C ARG A 215 0.17 0.06 -5.66
N ILE A 216 0.92 0.53 -4.66
CA ILE A 216 1.10 1.95 -4.38
C ILE A 216 1.79 2.63 -5.56
N VAL A 217 2.89 2.07 -6.04
CA VAL A 217 3.63 2.60 -7.20
C VAL A 217 2.74 2.63 -8.45
N ASP A 218 1.93 1.60 -8.70
CA ASP A 218 1.00 1.58 -9.84
C ASP A 218 -0.06 2.69 -9.75
N ARG A 219 -0.59 2.95 -8.55
CA ARG A 219 -1.52 4.07 -8.31
C ARG A 219 -0.84 5.41 -8.54
N PHE A 220 0.36 5.59 -7.99
CA PHE A 220 1.16 6.79 -8.18
C PHE A 220 1.36 7.09 -9.68
N ILE A 221 1.83 6.11 -10.46
CA ILE A 221 2.03 6.25 -11.90
C ILE A 221 0.73 6.68 -12.62
N LYS A 222 -0.39 6.03 -12.28
CA LYS A 222 -1.70 6.38 -12.85
C LYS A 222 -2.09 7.82 -12.54
N ASN A 223 -1.92 8.25 -11.29
CA ASN A 223 -2.27 9.61 -10.86
C ASN A 223 -1.32 10.65 -11.45
N MET A 224 -0.03 10.35 -11.51
CA MET A 224 0.97 11.20 -12.16
C MET A 224 0.59 11.47 -13.62
N LYS A 225 0.32 10.43 -14.39
CA LYS A 225 -0.13 10.56 -15.80
C LYS A 225 -1.38 11.42 -15.92
N LYS A 226 -2.36 11.24 -15.04
CA LYS A 226 -3.59 12.04 -15.03
C LYS A 226 -3.35 13.52 -14.69
N THR A 227 -2.35 13.80 -13.86
CA THR A 227 -2.05 15.17 -13.41
C THR A 227 -1.31 15.96 -14.48
N LEU A 228 -0.48 15.30 -15.26
CA LEU A 228 0.43 15.90 -16.24
C LEU A 228 -0.10 15.86 -17.68
N GLY A 229 -1.02 14.97 -18.00
CA GLY A 229 -1.66 14.84 -19.31
C GLY A 229 -3.09 15.26 -19.32
#